data_df110108ed2d9d29ced4123aafc695bf
#
_entry.id   df110108ed2d9d29ced4123aafc695bf
#
_cell.length_a   1.000
_cell.length_b   1.000
_cell.length_c   1.000
_cell.angle_alpha   90.00
_cell.angle_beta   90.00
_cell.angle_gamma   90.00
#
_symmetry.space_group_name_H-M   'P 1'
#
loop_
_entity.id
_entity.type
_entity.pdbx_description
1 polymer ?
#
loop_
_entity_poly.entity_id
_entity_poly.type
_entity_poly.pdbx_seq_one_letter_code
_entity_poly.pdbx_strand_id
1 'polypeptide(L)'
;DEVKKNYIDITCGFSDGKEDSQGKKTAIELKFKTKGQSAIDDGRIAAFKDLNKLELASKEDSYAQGRFFMITDCQTYIIESKKGKVGKEFPTHDESETQASQTFCYTKKINKQKKEMEFTLDNSYHFKWEKIDKKIDKKEDWYFLELKV
;
A
#
# COMPACT_ATOMS: atom_id res chain seq x y z
N ASP A 1 11.97 17.76 17.07
CA ASP A 1 11.54 17.05 15.86
C ASP A 1 11.45 15.55 16.18
N GLU A 2 10.22 15.06 16.42
CA GLU A 2 9.98 13.63 16.56
C GLU A 2 10.19 12.98 15.18
N VAL A 3 11.28 12.26 15.03
CA VAL A 3 11.48 11.35 13.90
C VAL A 3 10.37 10.30 14.01
N LYS A 4 9.33 10.43 13.18
CA LYS A 4 8.32 9.38 13.05
C LYS A 4 9.02 8.12 12.57
N LYS A 5 9.19 7.16 13.46
CA LYS A 5 9.65 5.82 13.09
C LYS A 5 8.61 5.22 12.15
N ASN A 6 8.95 5.10 10.88
CA ASN A 6 8.18 4.33 9.92
C ASN A 6 8.53 2.86 10.13
N TYR A 7 7.58 2.08 10.63
CA TYR A 7 7.76 0.64 10.79
C TYR A 7 7.33 -0.04 9.49
N ILE A 8 8.16 -0.97 9.02
CA ILE A 8 7.82 -1.93 7.96
C ILE A 8 7.15 -3.12 8.63
N ASP A 9 6.05 -3.63 8.05
CA ASP A 9 5.29 -4.74 8.63
C ASP A 9 6.13 -6.01 8.72
N ILE A 10 6.84 -6.35 7.63
CA ILE A 10 7.72 -7.53 7.58
C ILE A 10 9.01 -7.16 6.85
N THR A 11 10.12 -7.65 7.37
CA THR A 11 11.42 -7.58 6.70
C THR A 11 11.94 -9.00 6.50
N CYS A 12 12.21 -9.39 5.25
CA CYS A 12 12.79 -10.68 4.89
C CYS A 12 14.18 -10.49 4.31
N GLY A 13 15.12 -11.35 4.71
CA GLY A 13 16.46 -11.37 4.15
C GLY A 13 16.97 -12.81 4.06
N PHE A 14 17.88 -13.07 3.12
CA PHE A 14 18.63 -14.33 3.08
C PHE A 14 19.98 -14.11 3.75
N SER A 15 20.34 -15.01 4.68
CA SER A 15 21.70 -15.13 5.21
C SER A 15 22.31 -16.41 4.61
N ASP A 16 23.50 -16.30 4.07
CA ASP A 16 24.28 -17.46 3.62
C ASP A 16 25.02 -18.17 4.78
N GLY A 17 24.70 -17.79 6.01
CA GLY A 17 25.30 -18.36 7.23
C GLY A 17 26.68 -17.80 7.56
N LYS A 18 27.21 -16.84 6.81
CA LYS A 18 28.45 -16.13 7.14
C LYS A 18 28.11 -14.88 7.96
N GLU A 19 28.83 -14.66 9.06
CA GLU A 19 28.57 -13.58 10.00
C GLU A 19 28.62 -12.17 9.37
N ASP A 20 29.30 -11.99 8.24
CA ASP A 20 29.47 -10.69 7.55
C ASP A 20 28.61 -10.50 6.30
N SER A 21 27.77 -11.48 5.92
CA SER A 21 26.88 -11.32 4.75
C SER A 21 25.61 -10.58 5.16
N GLN A 22 25.67 -9.26 5.26
CA GLN A 22 24.47 -8.42 5.30
C GLN A 22 23.78 -8.44 3.91
N GLY A 23 23.12 -9.56 3.62
CA GLY A 23 22.28 -9.68 2.43
C GLY A 23 21.21 -8.58 2.44
N LYS A 24 21.00 -7.94 1.30
CA LYS A 24 19.93 -6.94 1.16
C LYS A 24 18.58 -7.57 1.49
N LYS A 25 17.74 -6.84 2.20
CA LYS A 25 16.44 -7.27 2.68
C LYS A 25 15.33 -6.86 1.72
N THR A 26 14.21 -7.54 1.78
CA THR A 26 12.94 -7.13 1.16
C THR A 26 12.04 -6.53 2.22
N ALA A 27 11.58 -5.29 2.00
CA ALA A 27 10.58 -4.65 2.82
C ALA A 27 9.18 -5.06 2.34
N ILE A 28 8.29 -5.46 3.24
CA ILE A 28 6.95 -5.93 2.91
C ILE A 28 5.92 -5.17 3.74
N GLU A 29 4.91 -4.62 3.07
CA GLU A 29 3.72 -4.05 3.67
C GLU A 29 2.50 -4.91 3.32
N LEU A 30 1.69 -5.21 4.33
CA LEU A 30 0.51 -6.05 4.20
C LEU A 30 -0.75 -5.27 4.53
N LYS A 31 -1.78 -5.40 3.70
CA LYS A 31 -3.10 -4.88 3.97
C LYS A 31 -4.17 -5.96 3.86
N PHE A 32 -4.94 -6.07 4.90
CA PHE A 32 -6.13 -6.90 4.92
C PHE A 32 -7.35 -6.00 5.15
N LYS A 33 -8.27 -5.98 4.19
CA LYS A 33 -9.47 -5.14 4.23
C LYS A 33 -10.71 -5.95 3.95
N THR A 34 -11.71 -5.84 4.83
CA THR A 34 -12.98 -6.55 4.68
C THR A 34 -14.13 -5.58 4.45
N LYS A 35 -15.17 -6.08 3.82
CA LYS A 35 -16.43 -5.36 3.52
C LYS A 35 -17.09 -4.74 4.76
N GLY A 36 -16.89 -5.33 5.95
CA GLY A 36 -17.40 -4.79 7.21
C GLY A 36 -16.63 -3.61 7.79
N GLN A 37 -15.49 -3.24 7.20
CA GLN A 37 -14.67 -2.11 7.66
C GLN A 37 -15.11 -0.83 6.98
N SER A 38 -15.61 0.14 7.75
CA SER A 38 -16.29 1.33 7.26
C SER A 38 -15.40 2.44 6.67
N ALA A 39 -14.07 2.38 6.82
CA ALA A 39 -13.16 3.48 6.44
C ALA A 39 -12.44 3.20 5.12
N ILE A 40 -13.19 3.10 4.00
CA ILE A 40 -12.63 2.78 2.68
C ILE A 40 -11.68 3.88 2.20
N ASP A 41 -12.04 5.15 2.36
CA ASP A 41 -11.20 6.27 1.94
C ASP A 41 -9.88 6.30 2.72
N ASP A 42 -9.92 6.09 4.03
CA ASP A 42 -8.71 5.95 4.84
C ASP A 42 -7.87 4.74 4.42
N GLY A 43 -8.53 3.65 4.01
CA GLY A 43 -7.87 2.46 3.49
C GLY A 43 -7.13 2.72 2.18
N ARG A 44 -7.70 3.50 1.26
CA ARG A 44 -7.07 3.93 0.01
C ARG A 44 -5.85 4.80 0.28
N ILE A 45 -6.01 5.85 1.08
CA ILE A 45 -4.92 6.74 1.49
C ILE A 45 -3.79 5.93 2.17
N ALA A 46 -4.15 5.00 3.05
CA ALA A 46 -3.18 4.16 3.74
C ALA A 46 -2.40 3.26 2.79
N ALA A 47 -3.02 2.69 1.74
CA ALA A 47 -2.34 1.88 0.74
C ALA A 47 -1.25 2.69 0.01
N PHE A 48 -1.59 3.89 -0.44
CA PHE A 48 -0.63 4.78 -1.11
C PHE A 48 0.50 5.26 -0.17
N LYS A 49 0.20 5.49 1.09
CA LYS A 49 1.22 5.82 2.10
C LYS A 49 2.19 4.66 2.34
N ASP A 50 1.71 3.43 2.28
CA ASP A 50 2.58 2.27 2.42
C ASP A 50 3.47 2.08 1.18
N LEU A 51 2.97 2.39 -0.03
CA LEU A 51 3.82 2.46 -1.22
C LEU A 51 4.94 3.49 -1.06
N ASN A 52 4.62 4.70 -0.61
CA ASN A 52 5.62 5.73 -0.33
C ASN A 52 6.64 5.27 0.74
N LYS A 53 6.17 4.61 1.78
CA LYS A 53 7.04 4.07 2.83
C LYS A 53 7.99 3.00 2.26
N LEU A 54 7.52 2.14 1.37
CA LEU A 54 8.34 1.13 0.70
C LEU A 54 9.35 1.76 -0.25
N GLU A 55 8.98 2.82 -1.00
CA GLU A 55 9.94 3.57 -1.83
C GLU A 55 11.05 4.19 -1.00
N LEU A 56 10.70 4.78 0.16
CA LEU A 56 11.70 5.33 1.08
C LEU A 56 12.62 4.24 1.64
N ALA A 57 12.06 3.09 2.02
CA ALA A 57 12.86 1.95 2.50
C ALA A 57 13.80 1.42 1.40
N SER A 58 13.34 1.36 0.14
CA SER A 58 14.15 0.87 -0.99
C SER A 58 15.32 1.80 -1.35
N LYS A 59 15.33 3.04 -0.85
CA LYS A 59 16.48 3.96 -0.98
C LYS A 59 17.57 3.70 0.07
N GLU A 60 17.25 2.96 1.13
CA GLU A 60 18.21 2.57 2.16
C GLU A 60 19.07 1.39 1.67
N ASP A 61 20.37 1.44 1.92
CA ASP A 61 21.32 0.40 1.47
C ASP A 61 20.98 -1.01 1.98
N SER A 62 20.25 -1.10 3.10
CA SER A 62 19.84 -2.35 3.71
C SER A 62 18.71 -3.08 2.97
N TYR A 63 17.99 -2.42 2.05
CA TYR A 63 16.89 -3.00 1.29
C TYR A 63 17.20 -3.10 -0.19
N ALA A 64 16.82 -4.21 -0.82
CA ALA A 64 16.94 -4.43 -2.25
C ALA A 64 15.66 -4.06 -3.01
N GLN A 65 14.52 -4.21 -2.36
CA GLN A 65 13.19 -4.01 -2.97
C GLN A 65 12.11 -3.87 -1.89
N GLY A 66 10.97 -3.32 -2.31
CA GLY A 66 9.73 -3.30 -1.56
C GLY A 66 8.66 -4.19 -2.21
N ARG A 67 7.76 -4.72 -1.39
CA ARG A 67 6.57 -5.47 -1.82
C ARG A 67 5.37 -5.00 -1.03
N PHE A 68 4.32 -4.63 -1.73
CA PHE A 68 3.03 -4.29 -1.15
C PHE A 68 2.03 -5.39 -1.51
N PHE A 69 1.33 -5.90 -0.51
CA PHE A 69 0.27 -6.88 -0.69
C PHE A 69 -1.02 -6.37 -0.08
N MET A 70 -2.12 -6.56 -0.81
CA MET A 70 -3.45 -6.28 -0.29
C MET A 70 -4.40 -7.43 -0.60
N ILE A 71 -5.18 -7.84 0.40
CA ILE A 71 -6.25 -8.85 0.27
C ILE A 71 -7.55 -8.20 0.72
N THR A 72 -8.62 -8.37 -0.07
CA THR A 72 -9.91 -7.80 0.25
C THR A 72 -11.08 -8.61 -0.32
N ASP A 73 -12.20 -8.62 0.38
CA ASP A 73 -13.54 -9.03 -0.12
C ASP A 73 -14.40 -7.81 -0.48
N CYS A 74 -13.87 -6.60 -0.33
CA CYS A 74 -14.58 -5.36 -0.55
C CYS A 74 -14.41 -4.86 -1.99
N GLN A 75 -15.42 -5.07 -2.83
CA GLN A 75 -15.40 -4.65 -4.24
C GLN A 75 -15.18 -3.15 -4.44
N THR A 76 -15.43 -2.31 -3.44
CA THR A 76 -15.22 -0.86 -3.53
C THR A 76 -13.75 -0.49 -3.78
N TYR A 77 -12.79 -1.34 -3.39
CA TYR A 77 -11.38 -1.13 -3.74
C TYR A 77 -11.05 -1.46 -5.19
N ILE A 78 -11.84 -2.34 -5.81
CA ILE A 78 -11.57 -2.96 -7.10
C ILE A 78 -12.31 -2.25 -8.23
N ILE A 79 -13.47 -1.63 -7.92
CA ILE A 79 -14.30 -0.92 -8.90
C ILE A 79 -13.94 0.57 -8.89
N GLU A 80 -13.92 1.18 -10.06
CA GLU A 80 -13.70 2.62 -10.20
C GLU A 80 -14.69 3.43 -9.38
N SER A 81 -14.18 4.39 -8.61
CA SER A 81 -15.01 5.27 -7.80
C SER A 81 -15.72 6.33 -8.65
N LYS A 82 -17.02 6.21 -8.79
CA LYS A 82 -17.86 7.19 -9.52
C LYS A 82 -18.10 8.46 -8.71
N LYS A 83 -18.06 8.37 -7.38
CA LYS A 83 -18.35 9.44 -6.44
C LYS A 83 -17.25 9.53 -5.38
N GLY A 84 -16.99 10.75 -4.92
CA GLY A 84 -16.02 11.00 -3.86
C GLY A 84 -14.63 11.41 -4.38
N LYS A 85 -14.06 12.40 -3.69
CA LYS A 85 -12.76 12.99 -4.04
C LYS A 85 -11.63 11.96 -3.85
N VAL A 86 -11.61 11.31 -2.69
CA VAL A 86 -10.55 10.37 -2.31
C VAL A 86 -10.45 9.19 -3.27
N GLY A 87 -11.57 8.61 -3.69
CA GLY A 87 -11.54 7.48 -4.61
C GLY A 87 -10.99 7.81 -6.01
N LYS A 88 -11.03 9.10 -6.40
CA LYS A 88 -10.43 9.58 -7.66
C LYS A 88 -8.97 9.97 -7.48
N GLU A 89 -8.62 10.57 -6.35
CA GLU A 89 -7.25 10.99 -6.03
C GLU A 89 -6.34 9.83 -5.65
N PHE A 90 -6.89 8.78 -5.03
CA PHE A 90 -6.20 7.55 -4.63
C PHE A 90 -6.84 6.33 -5.32
N PRO A 91 -6.69 6.19 -6.64
CA PRO A 91 -7.33 5.13 -7.41
C PRO A 91 -6.70 3.77 -7.08
N THR A 92 -7.47 2.89 -6.49
CA THR A 92 -7.07 1.50 -6.20
C THR A 92 -7.79 0.49 -7.08
N HIS A 93 -8.68 0.95 -7.98
CA HIS A 93 -9.50 0.06 -8.79
C HIS A 93 -8.65 -0.75 -9.78
N ASP A 94 -9.20 -1.85 -10.24
CA ASP A 94 -8.55 -2.72 -11.21
C ASP A 94 -8.19 -1.95 -12.47
N GLU A 95 -7.00 -2.24 -13.02
CA GLU A 95 -6.41 -1.55 -14.17
C GLU A 95 -6.13 -0.04 -13.95
N SER A 96 -6.22 0.49 -12.70
CA SER A 96 -5.80 1.86 -12.45
C SER A 96 -4.28 2.01 -12.42
N GLU A 97 -3.80 3.18 -12.84
CA GLU A 97 -2.38 3.49 -12.90
C GLU A 97 -2.06 4.79 -12.18
N THR A 98 -0.89 4.85 -11.56
CA THR A 98 -0.29 6.11 -11.08
C THR A 98 0.83 6.54 -12.01
N GLN A 99 1.14 7.82 -12.00
CA GLN A 99 2.29 8.34 -12.75
C GLN A 99 3.51 8.43 -11.84
N ALA A 100 4.70 8.24 -12.41
CA ALA A 100 5.95 8.51 -11.70
C ALA A 100 6.04 9.99 -11.30
N SER A 101 6.60 10.26 -10.13
CA SER A 101 6.71 11.60 -9.53
C SER A 101 5.37 12.28 -9.27
N GLN A 102 4.30 11.49 -9.09
CA GLN A 102 2.97 12.01 -8.77
C GLN A 102 2.85 12.35 -7.28
N THR A 103 2.40 13.58 -6.99
CA THR A 103 2.13 14.04 -5.63
C THR A 103 0.67 13.79 -5.25
N PHE A 104 0.48 13.24 -4.06
CA PHE A 104 -0.82 12.91 -3.48
C PHE A 104 -1.06 13.77 -2.24
N CYS A 105 -2.21 14.46 -2.19
CA CYS A 105 -2.60 15.31 -1.08
C CYS A 105 -3.79 14.70 -0.33
N TYR A 106 -3.77 14.74 0.98
CA TYR A 106 -4.88 14.28 1.81
C TYR A 106 -5.00 15.09 3.09
N THR A 107 -6.20 15.10 3.67
CA THR A 107 -6.47 15.80 4.92
C THR A 107 -6.48 14.83 6.09
N LYS A 108 -5.73 15.11 7.12
CA LYS A 108 -5.71 14.36 8.38
C LYS A 108 -6.20 15.24 9.53
N LYS A 109 -7.01 14.66 10.42
CA LYS A 109 -7.36 15.31 11.69
C LYS A 109 -6.25 15.05 12.73
N ILE A 110 -5.62 16.11 13.23
CA ILE A 110 -4.62 16.06 14.28
C ILE A 110 -5.09 17.04 15.38
N ASN A 111 -5.29 16.54 16.60
CA ASN A 111 -5.76 17.36 17.72
C ASN A 111 -7.02 18.18 17.38
N LYS A 112 -8.03 17.54 16.77
CA LYS A 112 -9.29 18.13 16.28
C LYS A 112 -9.16 19.17 15.15
N GLN A 113 -7.95 19.50 14.70
CA GLN A 113 -7.71 20.37 13.55
C GLN A 113 -7.48 19.56 12.28
N LYS A 114 -7.99 20.06 11.16
CA LYS A 114 -7.70 19.50 9.83
C LYS A 114 -6.34 20.01 9.38
N LYS A 115 -5.44 19.10 9.04
CA LYS A 115 -4.12 19.41 8.47
C LYS A 115 -4.00 18.75 7.11
N GLU A 116 -3.59 19.53 6.12
CA GLU A 116 -3.22 18.99 4.82
C GLU A 116 -1.86 18.32 4.90
N MET A 117 -1.78 17.14 4.29
CA MET A 117 -0.58 16.32 4.21
C MET A 117 -0.37 15.94 2.76
N GLU A 118 0.89 15.83 2.36
CA GLU A 118 1.25 15.40 1.02
C GLU A 118 2.42 14.42 1.04
N PHE A 119 2.54 13.63 -0.02
CA PHE A 119 3.70 12.81 -0.32
C PHE A 119 3.76 12.56 -1.84
N THR A 120 4.93 12.22 -2.33
CA THR A 120 5.15 11.93 -3.75
C THR A 120 5.58 10.48 -3.91
N LEU A 121 4.99 9.77 -4.85
CA LEU A 121 5.47 8.46 -5.30
C LEU A 121 6.45 8.67 -6.45
N ASP A 122 7.65 8.11 -6.34
CA ASP A 122 8.69 8.26 -7.35
C ASP A 122 8.43 7.37 -8.58
N ASN A 123 7.79 6.21 -8.35
CA ASN A 123 7.50 5.23 -9.38
C ASN A 123 6.03 5.27 -9.83
N SER A 124 5.76 4.69 -11.00
CA SER A 124 4.40 4.39 -11.44
C SER A 124 3.98 3.00 -10.97
N TYR A 125 2.71 2.85 -10.64
CA TYR A 125 2.13 1.58 -10.20
C TYR A 125 0.89 1.26 -11.02
N HIS A 126 0.77 0.00 -11.44
CA HIS A 126 -0.40 -0.54 -12.11
C HIS A 126 -1.13 -1.49 -11.16
N PHE A 127 -2.36 -1.13 -10.77
CA PHE A 127 -3.18 -1.89 -9.84
C PHE A 127 -3.93 -2.97 -10.60
N LYS A 128 -3.41 -4.19 -10.59
CA LYS A 128 -4.02 -5.34 -11.22
C LYS A 128 -4.45 -6.35 -10.16
N TRP A 129 -5.75 -6.48 -9.98
CA TRP A 129 -6.32 -7.37 -9.00
C TRP A 129 -6.52 -8.78 -9.55
N GLU A 130 -6.17 -9.75 -8.74
CA GLU A 130 -6.42 -11.16 -9.03
C GLU A 130 -7.54 -11.68 -8.15
N LYS A 131 -8.56 -12.29 -8.76
CA LYS A 131 -9.62 -12.97 -8.02
C LYS A 131 -9.08 -14.29 -7.48
N ILE A 132 -9.29 -14.53 -6.18
CA ILE A 132 -8.89 -15.79 -5.55
C ILE A 132 -9.99 -16.82 -5.82
N ASP A 133 -9.71 -17.83 -6.63
CA ASP A 133 -10.68 -18.87 -7.04
C ASP A 133 -11.09 -19.82 -5.91
N LYS A 134 -10.28 -19.95 -4.86
CA LYS A 134 -10.65 -20.75 -3.69
C LYS A 134 -11.60 -19.96 -2.82
N LYS A 135 -12.86 -20.37 -2.80
CA LYS A 135 -13.85 -19.85 -1.85
C LYS A 135 -13.37 -20.15 -0.43
N ILE A 136 -12.79 -19.13 0.20
CA ILE A 136 -12.42 -19.18 1.62
C ILE A 136 -13.70 -19.23 2.46
N ASP A 137 -14.74 -18.56 2.00
CA ASP A 137 -16.11 -18.69 2.49
C ASP A 137 -17.07 -18.72 1.30
N LYS A 138 -18.12 -19.58 1.34
CA LYS A 138 -19.01 -19.85 0.20
C LYS A 138 -19.81 -18.64 -0.29
N LYS A 139 -19.66 -17.47 0.33
CA LYS A 139 -20.52 -16.29 0.11
C LYS A 139 -19.83 -15.10 -0.53
N GLU A 140 -18.50 -14.99 -0.51
CA GLU A 140 -17.83 -13.76 -0.94
C GLU A 140 -16.62 -14.07 -1.82
N ASP A 141 -16.43 -13.22 -2.84
CA ASP A 141 -15.25 -13.25 -3.67
C ASP A 141 -14.12 -12.49 -2.98
N TRP A 142 -12.95 -13.08 -2.95
CA TRP A 142 -11.73 -12.47 -2.43
C TRP A 142 -10.81 -12.07 -3.57
N TYR A 143 -10.10 -11.00 -3.37
CA TYR A 143 -9.18 -10.42 -4.35
C TYR A 143 -7.83 -10.15 -3.72
N PHE A 144 -6.79 -10.31 -4.54
CA PHE A 144 -5.40 -10.13 -4.17
C PHE A 144 -4.73 -9.12 -5.09
N LEU A 145 -3.92 -8.25 -4.52
CA LEU A 145 -3.09 -7.29 -5.22
C LEU A 145 -1.65 -7.41 -4.73
N GLU A 146 -0.71 -7.50 -5.66
CA GLU A 146 0.72 -7.36 -5.41
C GLU A 146 1.27 -6.18 -6.22
N LEU A 147 2.01 -5.30 -5.55
CA LEU A 147 2.78 -4.24 -6.20
C LEU A 147 4.26 -4.36 -5.81
N LYS A 148 5.12 -4.25 -6.80
CA LYS A 148 6.59 -4.24 -6.65
C LYS A 148 7.06 -2.80 -6.58
N VAL A 149 7.92 -2.51 -5.59
CA VAL A 149 8.50 -1.20 -5.33
C VAL A 149 10.01 -1.26 -5.44
#